data_371a394e6a52133530e8db3ebc1be41a
#
_entry.id   371a394e6a52133530e8db3ebc1be41a
#
_cell.length_a   1.000
_cell.length_b   1.000
_cell.length_c   1.000
_cell.angle_alpha   90.00
_cell.angle_beta   90.00
_cell.angle_gamma   90.00
#
_symmetry.space_group_name_H-M   'P 1'
#
loop_
_entity.id
_entity.type
_entity.pdbx_description
1 polymer ?
#
loop_
_entity_poly.entity_id
_entity_poly.type
_entity_poly.pdbx_seq_one_letter_code
_entity_poly.pdbx_strand_id
1 'polypeptide(L)' 'MADCFVIASGKNVNHLRAMADEVEQKLFQAGVKMHHSEGYSTGTWILLDFGNLLIHLFNEEQREFYGLEHVWGDAKPVE' A
#
# COMPACT_ATOMS: atom_id res chain seq x y z
N MET A 1 -6.92 -11.10 10.92
CA MET A 1 -6.62 -11.50 9.55
C MET A 1 -7.42 -10.68 8.56
N ALA A 2 -6.79 -10.27 7.48
CA ALA A 2 -7.45 -9.37 6.54
C ALA A 2 -8.35 -10.13 5.58
N ASP A 3 -9.51 -9.56 5.30
CA ASP A 3 -10.45 -10.12 4.33
C ASP A 3 -10.15 -9.61 2.93
N CYS A 4 -9.56 -8.42 2.84
CA CYS A 4 -9.24 -7.79 1.58
C CYS A 4 -7.77 -7.41 1.55
N PHE A 5 -7.18 -7.51 0.39
CA PHE A 5 -5.78 -7.25 0.20
C PHE A 5 -5.61 -6.48 -1.09
N VAL A 6 -5.09 -5.26 -1.00
CA VAL A 6 -4.97 -4.38 -2.15
C VAL A 6 -3.50 -4.02 -2.34
N ILE A 7 -3.06 -4.04 -3.59
CA ILE A 7 -1.70 -3.67 -3.93
C ILE A 7 -1.76 -2.58 -5.01
N ALA A 8 -1.02 -1.52 -4.77
CA ALA A 8 -0.96 -0.43 -5.73
C ALA A 8 0.45 0.12 -5.72
N SER A 9 0.79 0.92 -6.71
CA SER A 9 2.11 1.50 -6.78
C SER A 9 2.02 2.98 -7.12
N GLY A 10 2.99 3.73 -6.64
CA GLY A 10 3.13 5.13 -6.92
C GLY A 10 4.43 5.38 -7.66
N LYS A 11 4.52 6.50 -8.34
CA LYS A 11 5.67 6.79 -9.19
C LYS A 11 6.91 7.13 -8.39
N ASN A 12 6.73 7.78 -7.26
CA ASN A 12 7.86 8.19 -6.42
C ASN A 12 7.36 8.31 -4.99
N VAL A 13 8.26 8.70 -4.10
CA VAL A 13 7.97 8.79 -2.67
C VAL A 13 6.82 9.75 -2.39
N ASN A 14 6.86 10.91 -3.00
CA ASN A 14 5.82 11.91 -2.75
C ASN A 14 4.46 11.43 -3.21
N HIS A 15 4.43 10.80 -4.37
CA HIS A 15 3.18 10.26 -4.90
C HIS A 15 2.65 9.15 -3.99
N LEU A 16 3.56 8.30 -3.52
CA LEU A 16 3.17 7.20 -2.66
C LEU A 16 2.57 7.71 -1.36
N ARG A 17 3.18 8.71 -0.77
CA ARG A 17 2.66 9.29 0.47
C ARG A 17 1.32 9.97 0.26
N ALA A 18 1.16 10.64 -0.86
CA ALA A 18 -0.11 11.27 -1.18
C ALA A 18 -1.21 10.22 -1.32
N MET A 19 -0.89 9.08 -1.93
CA MET A 19 -1.85 8.00 -2.05
C MET A 19 -2.25 7.47 -0.68
N ALA A 20 -1.27 7.29 0.19
CA ALA A 20 -1.54 6.79 1.53
C ALA A 20 -2.43 7.75 2.30
N ASP A 21 -2.13 9.03 2.22
CA ASP A 21 -2.92 10.05 2.92
C ASP A 21 -4.35 10.07 2.42
N GLU A 22 -4.51 10.00 1.12
CA GLU A 22 -5.84 10.08 0.53
C GLU A 22 -6.66 8.85 0.88
N VAL A 23 -6.06 7.68 0.83
CA VAL A 23 -6.75 6.45 1.18
C VAL A 23 -7.20 6.49 2.64
N GLU A 24 -6.30 6.90 3.52
CA GLU A 24 -6.63 6.97 4.92
C GLU A 24 -7.77 7.93 5.17
N GLN A 25 -7.72 9.10 4.54
CA GLN A 25 -8.73 10.11 4.73
C GLN A 25 -10.09 9.65 4.23
N LYS A 26 -10.11 9.06 3.04
CA LYS A 26 -11.38 8.62 2.48
C LYS A 26 -12.01 7.49 3.27
N LEU A 27 -11.20 6.58 3.75
CA LEU A 27 -11.73 5.49 4.57
C LEU A 27 -12.18 6.00 5.91
N PHE A 28 -11.48 6.97 6.46
CA PHE A 28 -11.90 7.56 7.73
C PHE A 28 -13.26 8.24 7.57
N GLN A 29 -13.48 8.93 6.46
CA GLN A 29 -14.76 9.57 6.19
C GLN A 29 -15.88 8.54 6.04
N ALA A 30 -15.53 7.35 5.60
CA ALA A 30 -16.47 6.26 5.45
C ALA A 30 -16.67 5.47 6.75
N GLY A 31 -16.03 5.90 7.82
CA GLY A 31 -16.18 5.24 9.11
C GLY A 31 -15.18 4.13 9.36
N VAL A 32 -14.16 4.02 8.51
CA VAL A 32 -13.14 2.98 8.66
C VAL A 32 -11.87 3.61 9.18
N LYS A 33 -11.44 3.16 10.35
CA LYS A 33 -10.29 3.73 11.01
C LYS A 33 -9.05 2.88 10.78
N MET A 34 -7.94 3.54 10.52
CA MET A 34 -6.68 2.84 10.33
C MET A 34 -6.13 2.38 11.68
N HIS A 35 -5.75 1.13 11.76
CA HIS A 35 -5.21 0.54 12.98
C HIS A 35 -3.70 0.74 13.07
N HIS A 36 -3.01 0.66 11.94
CA HIS A 36 -1.56 0.65 11.95
C HIS A 36 -1.05 0.98 10.56
N SER A 37 0.11 1.62 10.49
CA SER A 37 0.76 1.84 9.20
C SER A 37 2.26 1.72 9.39
N GLU A 38 2.95 1.32 8.32
CA GLU A 38 4.39 1.19 8.33
C GLU A 38 4.97 1.70 7.03
N GLY A 39 6.19 2.20 7.10
CA GLY A 39 6.94 2.56 5.92
C GLY A 39 6.66 3.93 5.36
N TYR A 40 5.79 4.71 5.99
CA TYR A 40 5.44 6.03 5.49
C TYR A 40 6.68 6.93 5.40
N SER A 41 7.54 6.89 6.40
CA SER A 41 8.69 7.79 6.44
C SER A 41 9.75 7.42 5.41
N THR A 42 9.93 6.14 5.13
CA THR A 42 10.91 5.73 4.12
C THR A 42 10.37 5.92 2.71
N GLY A 43 9.09 5.68 2.52
CA GLY A 43 8.46 5.91 1.23
C GLY A 43 8.82 4.90 0.15
N THR A 44 9.47 3.81 0.49
CA THR A 44 9.75 2.76 -0.49
C THR A 44 8.60 1.78 -0.57
N TRP A 45 7.96 1.56 0.55
CA TRP A 45 6.87 0.62 0.66
C TRP A 45 6.04 1.03 1.87
N ILE A 46 4.76 1.22 1.67
CA ILE A 46 3.87 1.65 2.74
C ILE A 46 2.79 0.61 2.93
N LEU A 47 2.60 0.22 4.18
CA LEU A 47 1.54 -0.70 4.54
C LEU A 47 0.50 0.05 5.34
N LEU A 48 -0.76 -0.09 4.96
CA LEU A 48 -1.88 0.50 5.69
C LEU A 48 -2.79 -0.63 6.16
N ASP A 49 -2.93 -0.74 7.46
CA ASP A 49 -3.69 -1.82 8.10
C ASP A 49 -4.99 -1.26 8.66
N PHE A 50 -6.10 -1.67 8.09
CA PHE A 50 -7.42 -1.25 8.54
C PHE A 50 -8.19 -2.40 9.20
N GLY A 51 -7.49 -3.44 9.58
CA GLY A 51 -8.13 -4.59 10.20
C GLY A 51 -8.48 -5.63 9.17
N ASN A 52 -9.67 -5.50 8.59
CA ASN A 52 -10.10 -6.44 7.56
C ASN A 52 -9.52 -6.12 6.19
N LEU A 53 -8.89 -4.96 6.06
CA LEU A 53 -8.37 -4.51 4.78
C LEU A 53 -6.91 -4.14 4.95
N LEU A 54 -6.06 -4.72 4.12
CA LEU A 54 -4.65 -4.39 4.07
C LEU A 54 -4.33 -3.77 2.71
N ILE A 55 -3.65 -2.64 2.73
CA ILE A 55 -3.27 -1.96 1.51
C ILE A 55 -1.76 -1.85 1.46
N HIS A 56 -1.16 -2.35 0.39
CA HIS A 56 0.28 -2.27 0.17
C HIS A 56 0.55 -1.31 -0.97
N LEU A 57 1.37 -0.31 -0.70
CA LEU A 57 1.73 0.68 -1.70
C LEU A 57 3.22 0.57 -1.96
N PHE A 58 3.59 0.42 -3.22
CA PHE A 58 4.97 0.24 -3.62
C PHE A 58 5.44 1.42 -4.47
N ASN A 59 6.67 1.83 -4.23
CA ASN A 59 7.31 2.85 -5.03
C ASN A 59 7.85 2.18 -6.29
N GLU A 60 7.42 2.65 -7.45
CA GLU A 60 7.83 2.03 -8.71
C GLU A 60 9.33 2.10 -8.94
N GLU A 61 9.95 3.15 -8.46
CA GLU A 61 11.40 3.28 -8.59
C GLU A 61 12.14 2.20 -7.83
N GLN A 62 11.59 1.79 -6.68
CA GLN A 62 12.21 0.79 -5.84
C GLN A 62 11.80 -0.63 -6.21
N ARG A 63 10.65 -0.74 -6.82
CA ARG A 63 10.05 -2.03 -7.10
C ARG A 63 10.94 -2.89 -7.99
N GLU A 64 11.45 -2.28 -9.05
CA GLU A 64 12.33 -2.97 -9.98
C GLU A 64 13.61 -3.38 -9.29
N PHE A 65 14.11 -2.49 -8.45
CA PHE A 65 15.34 -2.72 -7.74
C PHE A 65 15.26 -3.93 -6.82
N TYR A 66 14.12 -4.11 -6.19
CA TYR A 66 13.93 -5.22 -5.25
C TYR A 66 13.38 -6.47 -5.91
N GLY A 67 13.07 -6.42 -7.17
CA GLY A 67 12.56 -7.59 -7.87
C GLY A 67 11.16 -7.97 -7.44
N LEU A 68 10.39 -7.02 -7.00
CA LEU A 68 9.05 -7.32 -6.50
C LEU A 68 8.12 -7.84 -7.57
N GLU A 69 8.40 -7.54 -8.81
CA GLU A 69 7.56 -8.00 -9.90
C GLU A 69 7.53 -9.52 -9.99
N HIS A 70 8.64 -10.15 -9.72
CA HIS A 70 8.70 -11.60 -9.75
C HIS A 70 7.82 -12.19 -8.67
N VAL A 71 7.86 -11.57 -7.49
CA VAL A 71 7.05 -12.04 -6.39
C VAL A 71 5.57 -11.92 -6.70
N TRP A 72 5.17 -10.76 -7.18
CA TRP A 72 3.77 -10.52 -7.49
C TRP A 72 3.31 -11.31 -8.70
N GLY A 73 4.23 -11.54 -9.65
CA GLY A 73 3.91 -12.34 -10.81
C GLY A 73 3.45 -13.73 -10.43
N ASP A 74 4.08 -14.31 -9.42
CA ASP A 74 3.69 -15.63 -8.96
C ASP A 74 2.39 -15.60 -8.21
N ALA A 75 2.22 -14.60 -7.38
CA ALA A 75 1.02 -14.52 -6.56
C ALA A 75 -0.19 -14.09 -7.34
N LYS A 76 -0.08 -13.01 -8.04
CA LYS A 76 -1.12 -12.49 -8.89
C LYS A 76 -2.54 -12.60 -8.40
N PRO A 77 -2.76 -12.82 -7.17
CA PRO A 77 -4.14 -12.97 -6.72
C PRO A 77 -4.89 -11.68 -6.72
N VAL A 78 -4.19 -10.59 -6.74
CA VAL A 78 -4.84 -9.29 -6.66
C VAL A 78 -5.26 -8.75 -7.99
N GLU A 79 -4.99 -9.47 -8.99
CA GLU A 79 -5.43 -9.06 -10.31
C GLU A 79 -6.91 -9.15 -10.52
#